data_48c5a11d218bd51bc698e3f52b348bee
#
_entry.id   48c5a11d218bd51bc698e3f52b348bee
#
_cell.length_a   1.000
_cell.length_b   1.000
_cell.length_c   1.000
_cell.angle_alpha   90.00
_cell.angle_beta   90.00
_cell.angle_gamma   90.00
#
_symmetry.space_group_name_H-M   'P 1'
#
loop_
_entity.id
_entity.type
_entity.pdbx_description
1 polymer ?
#
loop_
_entity_poly.entity_id
_entity_poly.type
_entity_poly.pdbx_seq_one_letter_code
_entity_poly.pdbx_strand_id
1 'polypeptide(L)'
;MRLKMSTVGLIAKLPAAEGKGSELAEAFKAAFEHVNKESGTRYYILHVDASNADLLWVYELYENQEAATAHMTAEWFAPFGKSLAPFMGGRPEMFFLTPIQGKGL
;
A
#
# COMPACT_ATOMS: atom_id res chain seq x y z
N MET A 1 4.88 19.29 -16.59
CA MET A 1 5.90 19.11 -15.94
C MET A 1 5.82 19.24 -14.53
N ARG A 2 5.26 20.24 -14.01
CA ARG A 2 5.06 20.33 -12.66
C ARG A 2 4.25 19.27 -12.06
N LEU A 3 3.35 18.65 -12.79
CA LEU A 3 2.49 17.60 -12.29
C LEU A 3 3.26 16.42 -11.75
N LYS A 4 4.39 16.09 -12.41
CA LYS A 4 5.16 14.95 -11.95
C LYS A 4 5.81 15.19 -10.62
N MET A 5 6.11 16.45 -10.33
CA MET A 5 6.74 16.77 -9.07
C MET A 5 5.78 16.73 -7.91
N SER A 6 4.48 16.70 -8.20
CA SER A 6 3.51 16.63 -7.12
C SER A 6 3.08 15.20 -6.78
N THR A 7 3.52 14.20 -7.53
CA THR A 7 3.15 12.82 -7.20
C THR A 7 3.81 12.38 -5.91
N VAL A 8 3.19 11.42 -5.24
CA VAL A 8 3.66 10.89 -3.97
C VAL A 8 3.79 9.39 -4.08
N GLY A 9 4.96 8.86 -3.79
CA GLY A 9 5.18 7.43 -3.77
C GLY A 9 5.20 6.92 -2.35
N LEU A 10 4.82 5.67 -2.18
CA LEU A 10 4.82 5.03 -0.87
C LEU A 10 5.09 3.56 -1.04
N ILE A 11 5.96 3.02 -0.19
CA ILE A 11 6.17 1.59 -0.12
C ILE A 11 5.82 1.16 1.28
N ALA A 12 4.91 0.19 1.40
CA ALA A 12 4.54 -0.37 2.69
C ALA A 12 5.15 -1.75 2.83
N LYS A 13 5.79 -1.99 3.96
CA LYS A 13 6.36 -3.29 4.29
C LYS A 13 5.47 -3.94 5.33
N LEU A 14 4.98 -5.14 5.04
CA LEU A 14 4.00 -5.81 5.87
C LEU A 14 4.50 -7.20 6.26
N PRO A 15 5.13 -7.32 7.44
CA PRO A 15 5.59 -8.63 7.88
C PRO A 15 4.41 -9.46 8.39
N ALA A 16 4.28 -10.69 7.87
CA ALA A 16 3.26 -11.61 8.35
C ALA A 16 3.82 -12.42 9.51
N ALA A 17 2.93 -12.91 10.35
CA ALA A 17 3.32 -13.89 11.35
C ALA A 17 3.82 -15.14 10.63
N GLU A 18 4.65 -15.90 11.30
CA GLU A 18 5.28 -17.06 10.71
C GLU A 18 4.22 -18.00 10.10
N GLY A 19 4.38 -18.30 8.80
CA GLY A 19 3.45 -19.17 8.10
C GLY A 19 2.15 -18.51 7.67
N LYS A 20 1.98 -17.21 7.92
CA LYS A 20 0.71 -16.54 7.65
C LYS A 20 0.74 -15.62 6.43
N GLY A 21 1.81 -15.69 5.64
CA GLY A 21 1.94 -14.80 4.49
C GLY A 21 0.79 -14.87 3.52
N SER A 22 0.36 -16.07 3.15
CA SER A 22 -0.73 -16.20 2.18
C SER A 22 -2.06 -15.77 2.77
N GLU A 23 -2.27 -15.97 4.07
CA GLU A 23 -3.49 -15.52 4.74
C GLU A 23 -3.53 -14.00 4.82
N LEU A 24 -2.37 -13.39 5.10
CA LEU A 24 -2.29 -11.94 5.10
C LEU A 24 -2.58 -11.38 3.71
N ALA A 25 -2.02 -12.01 2.67
CA ALA A 25 -2.26 -11.57 1.31
C ALA A 25 -3.74 -11.66 0.95
N GLU A 26 -4.40 -12.74 1.36
CA GLU A 26 -5.81 -12.91 1.07
C GLU A 26 -6.65 -11.86 1.78
N ALA A 27 -6.34 -11.59 3.07
CA ALA A 27 -7.05 -10.58 3.83
C ALA A 27 -6.82 -9.17 3.24
N PHE A 28 -5.62 -8.93 2.70
CA PHE A 28 -5.28 -7.64 2.13
C PHE A 28 -6.11 -7.32 0.88
N LYS A 29 -6.60 -8.33 0.20
CA LYS A 29 -7.35 -8.10 -1.05
C LYS A 29 -8.59 -7.26 -0.86
N ALA A 30 -9.12 -7.21 0.37
CA ALA A 30 -10.30 -6.39 0.64
C ALA A 30 -10.05 -4.89 0.36
N ALA A 31 -8.78 -4.45 0.42
CA ALA A 31 -8.45 -3.06 0.15
C ALA A 31 -8.78 -2.66 -1.28
N PHE A 32 -8.71 -3.60 -2.22
CA PHE A 32 -8.85 -3.27 -3.63
C PHE A 32 -10.26 -2.81 -4.01
N GLU A 33 -11.28 -3.26 -3.26
CA GLU A 33 -12.63 -2.76 -3.48
C GLU A 33 -12.71 -1.25 -3.28
N HIS A 34 -11.92 -0.75 -2.35
CA HIS A 34 -11.93 0.68 -2.04
C HIS A 34 -10.96 1.43 -2.93
N VAL A 35 -9.74 0.89 -3.08
CA VAL A 35 -8.68 1.56 -3.81
C VAL A 35 -9.06 1.75 -5.28
N ASN A 36 -9.74 0.77 -5.86
CA ASN A 36 -10.15 0.86 -7.26
C ASN A 36 -11.13 1.99 -7.54
N LYS A 37 -11.75 2.53 -6.48
CA LYS A 37 -12.68 3.66 -6.62
C LYS A 37 -11.99 5.00 -6.35
N GLU A 38 -10.72 4.98 -5.95
CA GLU A 38 -9.99 6.21 -5.62
C GLU A 38 -9.36 6.79 -6.87
N SER A 39 -9.90 7.89 -7.37
CA SER A 39 -9.44 8.46 -8.62
C SER A 39 -8.01 8.98 -8.56
N GLY A 40 -7.53 9.35 -7.38
CA GLY A 40 -6.17 9.88 -7.22
C GLY A 40 -5.11 8.82 -6.95
N THR A 41 -5.50 7.56 -6.78
CA THR A 41 -4.56 6.46 -6.56
C THR A 41 -4.22 5.87 -7.91
N ARG A 42 -2.97 6.08 -8.35
CA ARG A 42 -2.55 5.65 -9.67
C ARG A 42 -2.09 4.21 -9.70
N TYR A 43 -1.31 3.81 -8.68
CA TYR A 43 -0.87 2.43 -8.53
C TYR A 43 -1.05 2.00 -7.09
N TYR A 44 -1.42 0.76 -6.91
CA TYR A 44 -1.56 0.17 -5.59
C TYR A 44 -1.39 -1.33 -5.81
N ILE A 45 -0.16 -1.79 -5.67
CA ILE A 45 0.20 -3.15 -6.11
C ILE A 45 0.74 -3.95 -4.94
N LEU A 46 0.06 -5.05 -4.65
CA LEU A 46 0.48 -5.95 -3.58
C LEU A 46 1.49 -6.95 -4.13
N HIS A 47 2.60 -7.11 -3.42
CA HIS A 47 3.66 -8.05 -3.77
C HIS A 47 3.92 -9.00 -2.62
N VAL A 48 4.39 -10.19 -2.93
CA VAL A 48 5.04 -11.02 -1.93
C VAL A 48 6.55 -10.92 -2.20
N ASP A 49 7.34 -10.85 -1.13
CA ASP A 49 8.79 -10.77 -1.27
C ASP A 49 9.28 -12.00 -2.01
N ALA A 50 10.19 -11.79 -2.97
CA ALA A 50 10.63 -12.90 -3.82
C ALA A 50 11.33 -14.02 -3.05
N SER A 51 11.87 -13.73 -1.88
CA SER A 51 12.60 -14.71 -1.10
C SER A 51 12.01 -14.98 0.28
N ASN A 52 10.86 -14.38 0.61
CA ASN A 52 10.26 -14.59 1.93
C ASN A 52 8.74 -14.56 1.80
N ALA A 53 8.13 -15.74 1.91
CA ALA A 53 6.68 -15.88 1.74
C ALA A 53 5.89 -15.15 2.83
N ASP A 54 6.53 -14.82 3.94
CA ASP A 54 5.86 -14.14 5.04
C ASP A 54 6.15 -12.64 5.07
N LEU A 55 6.55 -12.07 3.93
CA LEU A 55 6.80 -10.65 3.84
C LEU A 55 6.10 -10.11 2.61
N LEU A 56 5.17 -9.17 2.83
CA LEU A 56 4.46 -8.53 1.73
C LEU A 56 4.91 -7.08 1.59
N TRP A 57 4.76 -6.57 0.39
CA TRP A 57 5.10 -5.19 0.07
C TRP A 57 3.97 -4.60 -0.75
N VAL A 58 3.64 -3.33 -0.51
CA VAL A 58 2.69 -2.63 -1.37
C VAL A 58 3.41 -1.43 -1.97
N TYR A 59 3.39 -1.33 -3.29
CA TYR A 59 3.88 -0.14 -3.96
C TYR A 59 2.67 0.72 -4.28
N GLU A 60 2.74 2.00 -3.91
CA GLU A 60 1.62 2.93 -4.06
C GLU A 60 2.11 4.19 -4.74
N LEU A 61 1.31 4.73 -5.64
CA LEU A 61 1.62 6.00 -6.26
C LEU A 61 0.34 6.82 -6.34
N TYR A 62 0.41 8.02 -5.80
CA TYR A 62 -0.73 8.95 -5.74
C TYR A 62 -0.48 10.16 -6.62
N GLU A 63 -1.56 10.71 -7.19
CA GLU A 63 -1.47 11.84 -8.07
C GLU A 63 -0.85 13.05 -7.40
N ASN A 64 -1.14 13.25 -6.11
CA ASN A 64 -0.64 14.36 -5.34
C ASN A 64 -0.81 14.05 -3.86
N GLN A 65 -0.37 14.99 -3.01
CA GLN A 65 -0.46 14.79 -1.56
C GLN A 65 -1.90 14.68 -1.08
N GLU A 66 -2.81 15.42 -1.70
CA GLU A 66 -4.21 15.36 -1.32
C GLU A 66 -4.78 13.95 -1.52
N ALA A 67 -4.40 13.31 -2.63
CA ALA A 67 -4.86 11.96 -2.91
C ALA A 67 -4.28 10.96 -1.90
N ALA A 68 -3.00 11.12 -1.55
CA ALA A 68 -2.37 10.25 -0.56
C ALA A 68 -3.05 10.42 0.80
N THR A 69 -3.33 11.66 1.18
CA THR A 69 -4.00 11.95 2.45
C THR A 69 -5.41 11.38 2.45
N ALA A 70 -6.13 11.54 1.34
CA ALA A 70 -7.49 11.01 1.23
C ALA A 70 -7.52 9.49 1.41
N HIS A 71 -6.53 8.80 0.85
CA HIS A 71 -6.43 7.35 1.00
C HIS A 71 -6.21 6.99 2.47
N MET A 72 -5.25 7.63 3.12
CA MET A 72 -4.88 7.27 4.49
C MET A 72 -5.91 7.69 5.53
N THR A 73 -6.76 8.67 5.21
CA THR A 73 -7.77 9.12 6.15
C THR A 73 -9.17 8.64 5.78
N ALA A 74 -9.30 7.81 4.75
CA ALA A 74 -10.58 7.26 4.34
C ALA A 74 -11.18 6.43 5.46
N GLU A 75 -12.51 6.43 5.54
CA GLU A 75 -13.21 5.70 6.59
C GLU A 75 -12.87 4.21 6.62
N TRP A 76 -12.56 3.64 5.48
CA TRP A 76 -12.28 2.21 5.41
C TRP A 76 -10.86 1.85 5.87
N PHE A 77 -9.97 2.83 5.91
CA PHE A 77 -8.54 2.55 6.10
C PHE A 77 -8.22 1.94 7.47
N ALA A 78 -8.68 2.57 8.54
CA ALA A 78 -8.38 2.07 9.89
C ALA A 78 -9.03 0.72 10.18
N PRO A 79 -10.32 0.52 9.86
CA PRO A 79 -10.91 -0.82 10.05
C PRO A 79 -10.21 -1.89 9.22
N PHE A 80 -9.78 -1.54 8.00
CA PHE A 80 -9.05 -2.47 7.16
C PHE A 80 -7.74 -2.87 7.83
N GLY A 81 -6.99 -1.88 8.35
CA GLY A 81 -5.74 -2.17 9.05
C GLY A 81 -5.96 -3.12 10.22
N LYS A 82 -7.03 -2.90 10.97
CA LYS A 82 -7.34 -3.78 12.09
C LYS A 82 -7.66 -5.19 11.66
N SER A 83 -8.27 -5.35 10.47
CA SER A 83 -8.63 -6.67 9.98
C SER A 83 -7.39 -7.50 9.63
N LEU A 84 -6.25 -6.86 9.43
CA LEU A 84 -5.01 -7.55 9.12
C LEU A 84 -4.28 -8.05 10.36
N ALA A 85 -4.63 -7.51 11.52
CA ALA A 85 -3.90 -7.79 12.76
C ALA A 85 -3.70 -9.27 13.08
N PRO A 86 -4.70 -10.15 12.89
CA PRO A 86 -4.50 -11.57 13.21
C PRO A 86 -3.39 -12.25 12.41
N PHE A 87 -3.02 -11.66 11.26
CA PHE A 87 -2.04 -12.26 10.36
C PHE A 87 -0.70 -11.56 10.39
N MET A 88 -0.59 -10.45 11.13
CA MET A 88 0.63 -9.66 11.16
C MET A 88 1.65 -10.22 12.14
N GLY A 89 2.92 -10.21 11.74
CA GLY A 89 4.01 -10.64 12.59
C GLY A 89 4.78 -9.50 13.21
N GLY A 90 4.39 -8.26 12.89
CA GLY A 90 5.05 -7.08 13.43
C GLY A 90 4.37 -5.85 12.88
N ARG A 91 4.95 -4.68 13.17
CA ARG A 91 4.39 -3.43 12.73
C ARG A 91 4.61 -3.22 11.26
N PRO A 92 3.64 -2.69 10.52
CA PRO A 92 3.90 -2.25 9.15
C PRO A 92 4.88 -1.09 9.17
N GLU A 93 5.72 -1.03 8.14
CA GLU A 93 6.60 0.13 7.96
C GLU A 93 6.23 0.82 6.66
N MET A 94 6.20 2.16 6.70
CA MET A 94 5.82 2.96 5.55
C MET A 94 6.99 3.84 5.15
N PHE A 95 7.31 3.83 3.86
CA PHE A 95 8.41 4.63 3.32
C PHE A 95 7.83 5.59 2.29
N PHE A 96 7.86 6.89 2.62
CA PHE A 96 7.34 7.92 1.73
C PHE A 96 8.43 8.37 0.77
N LEU A 97 8.10 8.44 -0.51
CA LEU A 97 9.05 8.72 -1.56
C LEU A 97 8.54 9.83 -2.44
N THR A 98 9.46 10.63 -2.94
CA THR A 98 9.13 11.66 -3.91
C THR A 98 9.67 11.23 -5.27
N PRO A 99 8.79 10.89 -6.22
CA PRO A 99 9.26 10.49 -7.55
C PRO A 99 9.96 11.65 -8.24
N ILE A 100 11.08 11.35 -8.86
CA ILE A 100 11.83 12.35 -9.61
C ILE A 100 11.65 12.12 -11.10
N GLN A 101 11.81 10.88 -11.52
CA GLN A 101 11.76 10.55 -12.93
C GLN A 101 11.59 9.04 -13.06
N GLY A 102 10.85 8.61 -14.05
CA GLY A 102 10.69 7.19 -14.26
C GLY A 102 9.84 6.89 -15.47
N LYS A 103 10.08 5.71 -16.03
CA LYS A 103 9.26 5.22 -17.11
C LYS A 103 7.87 4.91 -16.55
N GLY A 104 6.86 5.39 -17.20
CA GLY A 104 5.48 5.18 -16.75
C GLY A 104 4.91 6.32 -15.92
N LEU A 105 5.77 7.28 -15.59
CA LEU A 105 5.28 8.43 -14.84
C LEU A 105 4.68 9.48 -15.75
#